data_6fa4178f793aae601e3fe909ae9f0222
#
_entry.id   6fa4178f793aae601e3fe909ae9f0222
#
_cell.length_a   1.000
_cell.length_b   1.000
_cell.length_c   1.000
_cell.angle_alpha   90.00
_cell.angle_beta   90.00
_cell.angle_gamma   90.00
#
_symmetry.space_group_name_H-M   'P 1'
#
loop_
_entity.id
_entity.type
_entity.pdbx_description
1 polymer ?
#
loop_
_entity_poly.entity_id
_entity_poly.type
_entity_poly.pdbx_seq_one_letter_code
_entity_poly.pdbx_strand_id
1 'polypeptide(L)'
;MRLRRFFCLLAATLASALSAQDLPGLKVTFTAAGQTDVRTDRLFALYVPAGQAPTPFLPAGPFTAKWEGDLQSPMRGTFKLAVETSGQFKFSLNGQPLLDGAGIKTVQLNKGPNRLVAEITGAAKGDTFARLSWASKDFPLEPVPPSILTHAADKDLDLAAQRREGRLLFAQMNCAACHADAARLPAKGSGMPEHGQNAPLLAELGTKFKAPFLADWIHDPHSIRPHSLMPKALTGANSAQQAADLAAMLTQGATPKAGAVDLKLAPQGGELFANLGCIACHQRPDFEGKDAHDRVPMGHLADKWHPTALVEYLQDPAKHYPATRMPHFRLEEEEATQLAAYLLANSRMIKRQPIAGDAA
;
A
#
# COMPACT_ATOMS: atom_id res chain seq x y z
N MET A 1 -76.61 39.55 -8.09
CA MET A 1 -75.87 39.20 -6.83
C MET A 1 -75.15 37.89 -7.03
N ARG A 2 -73.85 37.89 -7.35
CA ARG A 2 -73.03 36.71 -7.57
C ARG A 2 -71.93 36.71 -6.53
N LEU A 3 -71.95 35.71 -5.63
CA LEU A 3 -70.98 35.49 -4.54
C LEU A 3 -69.73 34.80 -5.12
N ARG A 4 -68.60 35.48 -5.09
CA ARG A 4 -67.27 34.89 -5.43
C ARG A 4 -66.68 34.25 -4.17
N ARG A 5 -66.57 32.92 -4.20
CA ARG A 5 -65.81 32.15 -3.18
C ARG A 5 -64.33 32.23 -3.50
N PHE A 6 -63.58 32.81 -2.59
CA PHE A 6 -62.09 32.74 -2.60
C PHE A 6 -61.66 31.40 -2.00
N PHE A 7 -61.02 30.55 -2.79
CA PHE A 7 -60.30 29.41 -2.30
C PHE A 7 -58.88 29.83 -1.97
N CYS A 8 -58.48 29.91 -0.69
CA CYS A 8 -57.08 29.99 -0.25
C CYS A 8 -56.47 28.61 -0.36
N LEU A 9 -55.58 28.38 -1.33
CA LEU A 9 -54.66 27.21 -1.34
C LEU A 9 -53.55 27.48 -0.35
N LEU A 10 -53.58 26.79 0.77
CA LEU A 10 -52.44 26.67 1.66
C LEU A 10 -51.44 25.68 1.04
N ALA A 11 -50.39 26.17 0.41
CA ALA A 11 -49.26 25.33 -0.01
C ALA A 11 -48.39 24.99 1.22
N ALA A 12 -48.61 23.81 1.78
CA ALA A 12 -47.73 23.24 2.79
C ALA A 12 -46.44 22.79 2.10
N THR A 13 -45.35 23.57 2.21
CA THR A 13 -44.02 23.14 1.84
C THR A 13 -43.52 22.09 2.86
N LEU A 14 -43.65 20.82 2.50
CA LEU A 14 -42.90 19.76 3.17
C LEU A 14 -41.42 19.99 2.87
N ALA A 15 -40.70 20.61 3.78
CA ALA A 15 -39.25 20.53 3.82
C ALA A 15 -38.90 19.07 4.21
N SER A 16 -38.58 18.25 3.21
CA SER A 16 -37.97 16.96 3.43
C SER A 16 -36.63 17.23 4.08
N ALA A 17 -36.52 17.04 5.41
CA ALA A 17 -35.24 16.93 6.07
C ALA A 17 -34.49 15.76 5.43
N LEU A 18 -33.52 16.04 4.56
CA LEU A 18 -32.57 15.02 4.16
C LEU A 18 -31.95 14.49 5.46
N SER A 19 -32.31 13.29 5.84
CA SER A 19 -31.61 12.53 6.87
C SER A 19 -30.16 12.46 6.44
N ALA A 20 -29.25 13.02 7.24
CA ALA A 20 -27.82 12.88 7.01
C ALA A 20 -27.51 11.38 6.91
N GLN A 21 -26.98 10.96 5.78
CA GLN A 21 -26.69 9.55 5.53
C GLN A 21 -25.53 9.16 6.43
N ASP A 22 -25.75 8.18 7.32
CA ASP A 22 -24.70 7.60 8.15
C ASP A 22 -23.73 6.83 7.28
N LEU A 23 -22.47 7.22 7.30
CA LEU A 23 -21.36 6.59 6.56
C LEU A 23 -20.60 5.60 7.46
N PRO A 24 -20.07 4.50 6.92
CA PRO A 24 -19.35 3.49 7.71
C PRO A 24 -18.05 4.04 8.32
N GLY A 25 -17.76 3.67 9.58
CA GLY A 25 -16.55 4.03 10.32
C GLY A 25 -16.73 5.23 11.23
N LEU A 26 -15.66 5.64 11.91
CA LEU A 26 -15.62 6.81 12.80
C LEU A 26 -14.78 7.91 12.17
N LYS A 27 -15.20 9.18 12.36
CA LYS A 27 -14.33 10.32 12.09
C LYS A 27 -13.22 10.34 13.12
N VAL A 28 -11.97 10.41 12.68
CA VAL A 28 -10.80 10.60 13.55
C VAL A 28 -10.10 11.88 13.18
N THR A 29 -9.94 12.76 14.17
CA THR A 29 -9.17 14.00 14.03
C THR A 29 -7.85 13.86 14.78
N PHE A 30 -6.75 13.96 14.08
CA PHE A 30 -5.41 14.02 14.65
C PHE A 30 -4.94 15.47 14.72
N THR A 31 -4.29 15.84 15.82
CA THR A 31 -3.70 17.16 15.98
C THR A 31 -2.27 17.03 16.48
N ALA A 32 -1.32 17.63 15.77
CA ALA A 32 0.09 17.70 16.16
C ALA A 32 0.68 19.06 15.74
N ALA A 33 1.46 19.71 16.60
CA ALA A 33 2.11 20.99 16.32
C ALA A 33 1.17 22.05 15.74
N GLY A 34 -0.07 22.14 16.23
CA GLY A 34 -1.08 23.09 15.75
C GLY A 34 -1.71 22.79 14.39
N GLN A 35 -1.35 21.67 13.77
CA GLN A 35 -1.92 21.20 12.51
C GLN A 35 -2.91 20.07 12.76
N THR A 36 -3.90 19.93 11.88
CA THR A 36 -4.91 18.87 11.96
C THR A 36 -4.94 18.04 10.69
N ASP A 37 -5.22 16.75 10.87
CA ASP A 37 -5.53 15.82 9.80
C ASP A 37 -6.74 14.97 10.21
N VAL A 38 -7.67 14.75 9.29
CA VAL A 38 -8.87 13.94 9.55
C VAL A 38 -8.92 12.74 8.63
N ARG A 39 -9.49 11.64 9.12
CA ARG A 39 -9.75 10.46 8.32
C ARG A 39 -10.93 9.66 8.87
N THR A 40 -11.44 8.75 8.06
CA THR A 40 -12.39 7.73 8.52
C THR A 40 -11.63 6.48 8.94
N ASP A 41 -11.80 6.05 10.19
CA ASP A 41 -11.30 4.76 10.68
C ASP A 41 -12.45 3.75 10.74
N ARG A 42 -12.28 2.62 10.07
CA ARG A 42 -13.28 1.53 10.09
C ARG A 42 -13.29 0.78 11.42
N LEU A 43 -12.17 0.79 12.14
CA LEU A 43 -12.00 0.15 13.44
C LEU A 43 -11.70 1.22 14.48
N PHE A 44 -12.17 1.04 15.69
CA PHE A 44 -11.65 1.79 16.83
C PHE A 44 -10.33 1.14 17.26
N ALA A 45 -9.28 1.43 16.52
CA ALA A 45 -7.95 0.94 16.80
C ALA A 45 -6.91 1.96 16.33
N LEU A 46 -5.94 2.26 17.17
CA LEU A 46 -4.80 3.11 16.87
C LEU A 46 -3.52 2.43 17.33
N TYR A 47 -2.47 2.56 16.54
CA TYR A 47 -1.10 2.25 16.95
C TYR A 47 -0.15 3.21 16.26
N VAL A 48 0.61 3.96 17.05
CA VAL A 48 1.64 4.89 16.58
C VAL A 48 2.94 4.55 17.31
N PRO A 49 3.97 4.05 16.61
CA PRO A 49 5.27 3.76 17.22
C PRO A 49 5.92 5.01 17.82
N ALA A 50 6.72 4.82 18.82
CA ALA A 50 7.48 5.89 19.46
C ALA A 50 8.29 6.71 18.41
N GLY A 51 8.17 8.02 18.49
CA GLY A 51 8.89 8.94 17.59
C GLY A 51 8.36 9.02 16.16
N GLN A 52 7.27 8.31 15.84
CA GLN A 52 6.62 8.39 14.53
C GLN A 52 5.49 9.43 14.51
N ALA A 53 5.19 9.93 13.31
CA ALA A 53 4.02 10.78 13.09
C ALA A 53 2.73 9.96 13.17
N PRO A 54 1.62 10.50 13.72
CA PRO A 54 0.34 9.79 13.79
C PRO A 54 -0.31 9.59 12.42
N THR A 55 0.00 10.47 11.48
CA THR A 55 -0.42 10.39 10.07
C THR A 55 0.68 10.93 9.17
N PRO A 56 0.66 10.59 7.87
CA PRO A 56 1.62 11.12 6.91
C PRO A 56 1.53 12.64 6.66
N PHE A 57 0.50 13.29 7.16
CA PHE A 57 0.24 14.72 6.94
C PHE A 57 0.57 15.58 8.15
N LEU A 58 1.07 14.97 9.22
CA LEU A 58 1.44 15.64 10.46
C LEU A 58 2.90 15.36 10.82
N PRO A 59 3.57 16.26 11.53
CA PRO A 59 4.91 16.01 12.02
C PRO A 59 4.92 14.94 13.14
N ALA A 60 6.06 14.28 13.30
CA ALA A 60 6.31 13.46 14.48
C ALA A 60 6.41 14.33 15.74
N GLY A 61 5.95 13.80 16.87
CA GLY A 61 5.98 14.50 18.15
C GLY A 61 4.69 14.29 18.95
N PRO A 62 4.45 15.11 19.98
CA PRO A 62 3.21 15.06 20.76
C PRO A 62 1.98 15.28 19.87
N PHE A 63 0.97 14.45 20.07
CA PHE A 63 -0.26 14.54 19.31
C PHE A 63 -1.48 14.16 20.14
N THR A 64 -2.66 14.54 19.65
CA THR A 64 -3.95 14.01 20.10
C THR A 64 -4.67 13.33 18.94
N ALA A 65 -5.47 12.32 19.27
CA ALA A 65 -6.41 11.71 18.31
C ALA A 65 -7.80 11.65 18.94
N LYS A 66 -8.80 12.17 18.23
CA LYS A 66 -10.19 12.21 18.70
C LYS A 66 -11.07 11.44 17.72
N TRP A 67 -11.79 10.42 18.21
CA TRP A 67 -12.80 9.67 17.48
C TRP A 67 -14.19 10.24 17.75
N GLU A 68 -14.98 10.39 16.71
CA GLU A 68 -16.36 10.85 16.77
C GLU A 68 -17.22 10.05 15.81
N GLY A 69 -18.36 9.59 16.30
CA GLY A 69 -19.33 8.82 15.51
C GLY A 69 -20.34 8.13 16.39
N ASP A 70 -20.96 7.10 15.85
CA ASP A 70 -21.99 6.35 16.54
C ASP A 70 -21.69 4.85 16.52
N LEU A 71 -21.97 4.19 17.64
CA LEU A 71 -22.02 2.75 17.75
C LEU A 71 -23.46 2.32 17.51
N GLN A 72 -23.73 1.67 16.39
CA GLN A 72 -25.05 1.19 15.96
C GLN A 72 -25.35 -0.15 16.64
N SER A 73 -26.04 -0.12 17.77
CA SER A 73 -26.41 -1.38 18.43
C SER A 73 -27.60 -2.03 17.75
N PRO A 74 -27.56 -3.34 17.43
CA PRO A 74 -28.70 -4.05 16.82
C PRO A 74 -29.88 -4.18 17.79
N MET A 75 -29.63 -4.10 19.07
CA MET A 75 -30.65 -4.24 20.11
C MET A 75 -30.36 -3.35 21.32
N ARG A 76 -31.41 -3.03 22.06
CA ARG A 76 -31.26 -2.43 23.39
C ARG A 76 -30.83 -3.50 24.38
N GLY A 77 -29.82 -3.20 25.20
CA GLY A 77 -29.35 -4.17 26.18
C GLY A 77 -28.14 -3.74 26.96
N THR A 78 -27.70 -4.63 27.84
CA THR A 78 -26.52 -4.46 28.68
C THR A 78 -25.30 -5.03 27.98
N PHE A 79 -24.28 -4.20 27.81
CA PHE A 79 -23.00 -4.55 27.19
C PHE A 79 -21.84 -4.18 28.12
N LYS A 80 -20.71 -4.81 27.92
CA LYS A 80 -19.43 -4.37 28.50
C LYS A 80 -18.64 -3.70 27.37
N LEU A 81 -18.12 -2.50 27.65
CA LEU A 81 -17.17 -1.82 26.78
C LEU A 81 -15.82 -1.83 27.48
N ALA A 82 -14.79 -2.29 26.79
CA ALA A 82 -13.43 -2.39 27.29
C ALA A 82 -12.49 -1.55 26.42
N VAL A 83 -11.63 -0.76 27.06
CA VAL A 83 -10.59 0.03 26.42
C VAL A 83 -9.24 -0.44 26.90
N GLU A 84 -8.38 -0.78 25.92
CA GLU A 84 -6.95 -0.95 26.12
C GLU A 84 -6.23 0.25 25.51
N THR A 85 -5.36 0.90 26.24
CA THR A 85 -4.71 2.12 25.79
C THR A 85 -3.39 2.37 26.49
N SER A 86 -2.49 3.09 25.82
CA SER A 86 -1.34 3.77 26.40
C SER A 86 -1.57 5.29 26.36
N GLY A 87 -1.02 6.03 27.30
CA GLY A 87 -1.22 7.48 27.37
C GLY A 87 -2.51 7.89 28.07
N GLN A 88 -2.86 9.18 27.95
CA GLN A 88 -4.08 9.72 28.57
C GLN A 88 -5.25 9.50 27.60
N PHE A 89 -6.28 8.84 28.09
CA PHE A 89 -7.44 8.48 27.27
C PHE A 89 -8.74 8.85 27.96
N LYS A 90 -9.65 9.47 27.22
CA LYS A 90 -11.00 9.80 27.70
C LYS A 90 -12.04 9.22 26.72
N PHE A 91 -13.06 8.60 27.27
CA PHE A 91 -14.16 8.02 26.49
C PHE A 91 -15.50 8.41 27.08
N SER A 92 -16.38 8.91 26.23
CA SER A 92 -17.76 9.22 26.58
C SER A 92 -18.73 8.51 25.61
N LEU A 93 -19.89 8.14 26.16
CA LEU A 93 -20.97 7.49 25.42
C LEU A 93 -22.28 8.23 25.71
N ASN A 94 -23.02 8.59 24.66
CA ASN A 94 -24.28 9.34 24.76
C ASN A 94 -24.14 10.62 25.62
N GLY A 95 -23.00 11.30 25.49
CA GLY A 95 -22.68 12.52 26.21
C GLY A 95 -22.27 12.33 27.67
N GLN A 96 -22.21 11.09 28.18
CA GLN A 96 -21.79 10.80 29.55
C GLN A 96 -20.36 10.26 29.56
N PRO A 97 -19.47 10.79 30.46
CA PRO A 97 -18.14 10.23 30.67
C PRO A 97 -18.25 8.75 31.08
N LEU A 98 -17.47 7.89 30.41
CA LEU A 98 -17.52 6.44 30.66
C LEU A 98 -16.21 5.91 31.25
N LEU A 99 -15.07 6.22 30.59
CA LEU A 99 -13.75 5.76 31.00
C LEU A 99 -12.74 6.94 30.94
N ASP A 100 -11.84 6.95 31.90
CA ASP A 100 -10.63 7.78 31.93
C ASP A 100 -9.44 6.81 32.07
N GLY A 101 -8.74 6.56 30.95
CA GLY A 101 -7.73 5.52 30.82
C GLY A 101 -8.28 4.15 30.40
N ALA A 102 -7.44 3.12 30.58
CA ALA A 102 -7.81 1.72 30.29
C ALA A 102 -8.83 1.19 31.29
N GLY A 103 -9.69 0.29 30.87
CA GLY A 103 -10.67 -0.34 31.76
C GLY A 103 -11.87 -0.95 31.07
N ILE A 104 -12.76 -1.51 31.89
CA ILE A 104 -14.00 -2.14 31.44
C ILE A 104 -15.17 -1.53 32.17
N LYS A 105 -16.24 -1.15 31.48
CA LYS A 105 -17.48 -0.65 32.06
C LYS A 105 -18.69 -1.37 31.46
N THR A 106 -19.66 -1.63 32.32
CA THR A 106 -20.97 -2.11 31.92
C THR A 106 -21.86 -0.91 31.57
N VAL A 107 -22.48 -0.95 30.39
CA VAL A 107 -23.31 0.13 29.85
C VAL A 107 -24.65 -0.40 29.34
N GLN A 108 -25.63 0.48 29.28
CA GLN A 108 -26.87 0.24 28.56
C GLN A 108 -26.79 0.88 27.19
N LEU A 109 -26.84 0.09 26.12
CA LEU A 109 -26.92 0.61 24.76
C LEU A 109 -28.39 0.70 24.33
N ASN A 110 -28.73 1.77 23.63
CA ASN A 110 -29.99 1.90 22.92
C ASN A 110 -29.92 1.08 21.62
N LYS A 111 -31.07 0.62 21.14
CA LYS A 111 -31.16 0.11 19.76
C LYS A 111 -30.91 1.26 18.79
N GLY A 112 -30.06 1.05 17.80
CA GLY A 112 -29.62 2.08 16.86
C GLY A 112 -28.41 2.87 17.37
N PRO A 113 -28.32 4.17 17.08
CA PRO A 113 -27.12 4.97 17.35
C PRO A 113 -26.91 5.23 18.84
N ASN A 114 -25.66 5.07 19.26
CA ASN A 114 -25.15 5.47 20.56
C ASN A 114 -23.92 6.35 20.32
N ARG A 115 -24.04 7.63 20.58
CA ARG A 115 -23.00 8.62 20.31
C ARG A 115 -21.71 8.31 21.05
N LEU A 116 -20.63 8.10 20.30
CA LEU A 116 -19.30 7.78 20.79
C LEU A 116 -18.37 8.97 20.56
N VAL A 117 -17.69 9.39 21.62
CA VAL A 117 -16.58 10.35 21.54
C VAL A 117 -15.45 9.83 22.41
N ALA A 118 -14.27 9.68 21.82
CA ALA A 118 -13.07 9.30 22.56
C ALA A 118 -11.89 10.17 22.13
N GLU A 119 -10.97 10.40 23.06
CA GLU A 119 -9.76 11.18 22.80
C GLU A 119 -8.58 10.53 23.49
N ILE A 120 -7.45 10.45 22.79
CA ILE A 120 -6.16 10.05 23.34
C ILE A 120 -5.16 11.19 23.16
N THR A 121 -4.38 11.45 24.21
CA THR A 121 -3.12 12.19 24.10
C THR A 121 -2.01 11.17 24.03
N GLY A 122 -1.17 11.27 23.00
CA GLY A 122 -0.08 10.34 22.74
C GLY A 122 0.82 10.16 23.95
N ALA A 123 1.34 8.95 24.13
CA ALA A 123 2.24 8.64 25.23
C ALA A 123 3.50 9.51 25.17
N ALA A 124 3.95 10.04 26.30
CA ALA A 124 5.17 10.85 26.37
C ALA A 124 6.43 10.02 26.07
N LYS A 125 6.39 8.72 26.32
CA LYS A 125 7.44 7.74 26.00
C LYS A 125 6.80 6.44 25.54
N GLY A 126 7.46 5.76 24.60
CA GLY A 126 6.95 4.50 24.05
C GLY A 126 5.86 4.68 22.99
N ASP A 127 5.24 3.59 22.63
CA ASP A 127 4.21 3.54 21.60
C ASP A 127 2.88 4.08 22.12
N THR A 128 2.12 4.72 21.25
CA THR A 128 0.74 5.12 21.53
C THR A 128 -0.23 4.16 20.88
N PHE A 129 -1.14 3.59 21.67
CA PHE A 129 -2.20 2.72 21.14
C PHE A 129 -3.52 2.93 21.89
N ALA A 130 -4.62 2.62 21.19
CA ALA A 130 -5.95 2.51 21.75
C ALA A 130 -6.74 1.43 21.01
N ARG A 131 -7.52 0.63 21.73
CA ARG A 131 -8.44 -0.38 21.20
C ARG A 131 -9.73 -0.38 21.98
N LEU A 132 -10.85 -0.48 21.27
CA LEU A 132 -12.17 -0.65 21.87
C LEU A 132 -12.68 -2.06 21.57
N SER A 133 -13.06 -2.77 22.65
CA SER A 133 -13.69 -4.08 22.57
C SER A 133 -15.05 -4.03 23.28
N TRP A 134 -15.91 -4.96 22.94
CA TRP A 134 -17.23 -5.09 23.54
C TRP A 134 -17.57 -6.55 23.87
N ALA A 135 -18.50 -6.75 24.76
CA ALA A 135 -19.07 -8.04 25.10
C ALA A 135 -20.53 -7.90 25.50
N SER A 136 -21.29 -8.97 25.41
CA SER A 136 -22.61 -9.09 26.00
C SER A 136 -22.76 -10.42 26.74
N LYS A 137 -23.95 -10.72 27.22
CA LYS A 137 -24.25 -12.06 27.75
C LYS A 137 -24.18 -13.16 26.66
N ASP A 138 -24.32 -12.77 25.39
CA ASP A 138 -24.48 -13.67 24.26
C ASP A 138 -23.15 -13.91 23.50
N PHE A 139 -22.12 -13.10 23.73
CA PHE A 139 -20.80 -13.24 23.12
C PHE A 139 -19.66 -12.75 24.05
N PRO A 140 -18.46 -13.32 23.94
CA PRO A 140 -17.29 -12.95 24.72
C PRO A 140 -16.75 -11.57 24.33
N LEU A 141 -15.72 -11.11 25.04
CA LEU A 141 -15.03 -9.87 24.70
C LEU A 141 -14.33 -10.00 23.36
N GLU A 142 -14.71 -9.14 22.44
CA GLU A 142 -14.17 -9.07 21.08
C GLU A 142 -14.03 -7.61 20.61
N PRO A 143 -13.22 -7.30 19.59
CA PRO A 143 -13.18 -5.96 19.01
C PRO A 143 -14.56 -5.53 18.49
N VAL A 144 -14.90 -4.25 18.68
CA VAL A 144 -16.15 -3.72 18.12
C VAL A 144 -16.14 -3.87 16.60
N PRO A 145 -17.14 -4.56 16.00
CA PRO A 145 -17.18 -4.78 14.56
C PRO A 145 -17.25 -3.48 13.76
N PRO A 146 -16.52 -3.37 12.63
CA PRO A 146 -16.55 -2.17 11.79
C PRO A 146 -17.92 -1.88 11.20
N SER A 147 -18.78 -2.89 11.05
CA SER A 147 -20.13 -2.78 10.49
C SER A 147 -21.12 -1.99 11.34
N ILE A 148 -20.80 -1.79 12.62
CA ILE A 148 -21.67 -1.06 13.56
C ILE A 148 -21.10 0.30 13.97
N LEU A 149 -20.01 0.73 13.36
CA LEU A 149 -19.43 2.05 13.55
C LEU A 149 -19.81 2.95 12.39
N THR A 150 -20.39 4.12 12.69
CA THR A 150 -20.83 5.07 11.66
C THR A 150 -20.49 6.51 12.05
N HIS A 151 -20.47 7.39 11.05
CA HIS A 151 -20.35 8.85 11.24
C HIS A 151 -21.23 9.58 10.24
N ALA A 152 -21.59 10.82 10.55
CA ALA A 152 -22.29 11.69 9.64
C ALA A 152 -21.37 12.17 8.50
N ALA A 153 -21.96 12.45 7.32
CA ALA A 153 -21.24 13.04 6.20
C ALA A 153 -20.53 14.35 6.63
N ASP A 154 -19.29 14.50 6.22
CA ASP A 154 -18.42 15.62 6.62
C ASP A 154 -17.49 16.00 5.47
N LYS A 155 -17.56 17.29 5.06
CA LYS A 155 -16.75 17.82 3.96
C LYS A 155 -15.25 17.75 4.20
N ASP A 156 -14.82 17.85 5.46
CA ASP A 156 -13.39 17.76 5.79
C ASP A 156 -12.88 16.34 5.56
N LEU A 157 -13.71 15.33 5.81
CA LEU A 157 -13.41 13.92 5.49
C LEU A 157 -13.31 13.69 3.98
N ASP A 158 -14.20 14.29 3.19
CA ASP A 158 -14.17 14.18 1.72
C ASP A 158 -12.87 14.79 1.17
N LEU A 159 -12.52 16.00 1.62
CA LEU A 159 -11.27 16.67 1.22
C LEU A 159 -10.03 15.87 1.67
N ALA A 160 -10.06 15.32 2.87
CA ALA A 160 -8.97 14.50 3.39
C ALA A 160 -8.83 13.17 2.62
N ALA A 161 -9.94 12.57 2.18
CA ALA A 161 -9.94 11.39 1.33
C ALA A 161 -9.30 11.68 -0.03
N GLN A 162 -9.71 12.77 -0.69
CA GLN A 162 -9.12 13.22 -1.97
C GLN A 162 -7.62 13.50 -1.83
N ARG A 163 -7.19 14.11 -0.72
CA ARG A 163 -5.77 14.37 -0.46
C ARG A 163 -4.97 13.07 -0.29
N ARG A 164 -5.54 12.06 0.35
CA ARG A 164 -4.92 10.72 0.48
C ARG A 164 -4.82 10.00 -0.85
N GLU A 165 -5.87 10.06 -1.65
CA GLU A 165 -5.89 9.50 -3.00
C GLU A 165 -4.85 10.17 -3.89
N GLY A 166 -4.80 11.50 -3.88
CA GLY A 166 -3.78 12.27 -4.61
C GLY A 166 -2.36 11.88 -4.19
N ARG A 167 -2.12 11.69 -2.89
CA ARG A 167 -0.84 11.20 -2.38
C ARG A 167 -0.51 9.78 -2.90
N LEU A 168 -1.49 8.89 -2.89
CA LEU A 168 -1.32 7.52 -3.40
C LEU A 168 -1.01 7.52 -4.90
N LEU A 169 -1.76 8.29 -5.68
CA LEU A 169 -1.50 8.47 -7.12
C LEU A 169 -0.11 9.05 -7.38
N PHE A 170 0.30 10.06 -6.62
CA PHE A 170 1.64 10.64 -6.73
C PHE A 170 2.75 9.61 -6.47
N ALA A 171 2.55 8.73 -5.48
CA ALA A 171 3.46 7.63 -5.19
C ALA A 171 3.45 6.56 -6.28
N GLN A 172 2.27 6.11 -6.71
CA GLN A 172 2.11 5.08 -7.73
C GLN A 172 2.68 5.48 -9.08
N MET A 173 2.48 6.74 -9.45
CA MET A 173 3.01 7.32 -10.70
C MET A 173 4.50 7.69 -10.59
N ASN A 174 5.11 7.51 -9.41
CA ASN A 174 6.51 7.82 -9.13
C ASN A 174 6.91 9.26 -9.52
N CYS A 175 6.01 10.21 -9.33
CA CYS A 175 6.25 11.62 -9.70
C CYS A 175 7.46 12.22 -9.00
N ALA A 176 7.80 11.74 -7.78
CA ALA A 176 8.96 12.18 -7.01
C ALA A 176 10.30 11.79 -7.65
N ALA A 177 10.34 10.86 -8.60
CA ALA A 177 11.56 10.52 -9.32
C ALA A 177 12.06 11.67 -10.20
N CYS A 178 11.13 12.51 -10.69
CA CYS A 178 11.45 13.66 -11.56
C CYS A 178 11.13 15.02 -10.91
N HIS A 179 10.19 15.05 -9.96
CA HIS A 179 9.69 16.25 -9.31
C HIS A 179 10.03 16.23 -7.81
N ALA A 180 11.31 16.39 -7.49
CA ALA A 180 11.75 16.53 -6.11
C ALA A 180 11.49 17.98 -5.65
N ASP A 181 10.47 18.18 -4.82
CA ASP A 181 10.29 19.41 -4.05
C ASP A 181 10.76 19.13 -2.62
N ALA A 182 12.00 19.51 -2.33
CA ALA A 182 12.61 19.31 -1.03
C ALA A 182 11.85 19.98 0.14
N ALA A 183 11.01 20.98 -0.15
CA ALA A 183 10.20 21.66 0.84
C ALA A 183 8.87 20.94 1.12
N ARG A 184 8.32 20.25 0.12
CA ARG A 184 7.01 19.57 0.18
C ARG A 184 7.11 18.05 0.23
N LEU A 185 8.22 17.51 -0.27
CA LEU A 185 8.52 16.08 -0.33
C LEU A 185 9.89 15.87 0.31
N PRO A 186 10.00 15.94 1.63
CA PRO A 186 11.27 15.82 2.32
C PRO A 186 11.92 14.47 2.02
N ALA A 187 13.14 14.51 1.50
CA ALA A 187 14.00 13.35 1.40
C ALA A 187 14.35 12.87 2.81
N LYS A 188 14.51 11.57 3.00
CA LYS A 188 14.89 10.86 4.23
C LYS A 188 14.15 11.31 5.51
N GLY A 189 13.29 10.47 6.02
CA GLY A 189 12.55 10.68 7.27
C GLY A 189 11.23 11.44 7.09
N SER A 190 10.80 11.66 5.87
CA SER A 190 9.50 12.27 5.59
C SER A 190 8.36 11.31 5.90
N GLY A 191 7.21 11.88 6.25
CA GLY A 191 5.96 11.16 6.41
C GLY A 191 5.41 10.52 5.11
N MET A 192 6.26 10.32 4.08
CA MET A 192 5.89 9.68 2.81
C MET A 192 6.92 8.60 2.42
N PRO A 193 7.05 7.51 3.20
CA PRO A 193 7.98 6.43 2.89
C PRO A 193 7.67 5.73 1.56
N GLU A 194 6.44 5.82 1.08
CA GLU A 194 6.01 5.33 -0.23
C GLU A 194 6.63 6.09 -1.42
N HIS A 195 7.16 7.28 -1.20
CA HIS A 195 7.97 8.01 -2.17
C HIS A 195 9.45 7.62 -2.08
N GLY A 196 9.78 6.62 -1.30
CA GLY A 196 11.11 6.04 -1.31
C GLY A 196 11.52 5.71 -2.75
N GLN A 197 12.81 5.80 -3.01
CA GLN A 197 13.41 5.56 -4.32
C GLN A 197 13.13 4.12 -4.77
N ASN A 198 11.98 3.89 -5.39
CA ASN A 198 11.65 2.63 -6.05
C ASN A 198 12.35 2.51 -7.41
N ALA A 199 13.13 3.52 -7.80
CA ALA A 199 13.95 3.44 -9.00
C ALA A 199 15.05 2.38 -8.79
N PRO A 200 15.25 1.45 -9.74
CA PRO A 200 16.31 0.49 -9.66
C PRO A 200 17.67 1.20 -9.67
N LEU A 201 18.60 0.73 -8.85
CA LEU A 201 19.96 1.20 -8.88
C LEU A 201 20.59 0.86 -10.24
N LEU A 202 21.08 1.87 -10.93
CA LEU A 202 21.72 1.69 -12.24
C LEU A 202 23.18 1.24 -12.12
N ALA A 203 23.75 1.29 -10.93
CA ALA A 203 25.09 0.79 -10.69
C ALA A 203 25.17 -0.73 -10.94
N GLU A 204 26.25 -1.15 -11.58
CA GLU A 204 26.59 -2.56 -11.81
C GLU A 204 25.53 -3.36 -12.61
N LEU A 205 24.72 -2.71 -13.42
CA LEU A 205 23.70 -3.42 -14.21
C LEU A 205 24.29 -4.51 -15.10
N GLY A 206 25.48 -4.26 -15.71
CA GLY A 206 26.14 -5.23 -16.58
C GLY A 206 26.67 -6.47 -15.85
N THR A 207 26.84 -6.44 -14.53
CA THR A 207 27.20 -7.66 -13.77
C THR A 207 25.98 -8.58 -13.58
N LYS A 208 24.78 -8.04 -13.66
CA LYS A 208 23.51 -8.73 -13.40
C LYS A 208 22.77 -9.08 -14.68
N PHE A 209 22.66 -8.12 -15.58
CA PHE A 209 21.84 -8.19 -16.78
C PHE A 209 22.67 -8.16 -18.07
N LYS A 210 22.17 -8.84 -19.08
CA LYS A 210 22.75 -8.88 -20.41
C LYS A 210 22.39 -7.60 -21.17
N ALA A 211 23.36 -6.96 -21.82
CA ALA A 211 23.17 -5.73 -22.58
C ALA A 211 22.03 -5.80 -23.64
N PRO A 212 21.88 -6.90 -24.43
CA PRO A 212 20.78 -6.98 -25.37
C PRO A 212 19.39 -6.93 -24.73
N PHE A 213 19.22 -7.53 -23.55
CA PHE A 213 17.97 -7.42 -22.81
C PHE A 213 17.72 -5.99 -22.31
N LEU A 214 18.76 -5.32 -21.81
CA LEU A 214 18.64 -3.92 -21.38
C LEU A 214 18.23 -3.02 -22.55
N ALA A 215 18.78 -3.24 -23.74
CA ALA A 215 18.38 -2.50 -24.94
C ALA A 215 16.88 -2.70 -25.27
N ASP A 216 16.40 -3.94 -25.27
CA ASP A 216 14.97 -4.23 -25.50
C ASP A 216 14.09 -3.57 -24.41
N TRP A 217 14.51 -3.67 -23.16
CA TRP A 217 13.79 -3.08 -22.01
C TRP A 217 13.72 -1.55 -22.08
N ILE A 218 14.84 -0.88 -22.45
CA ILE A 218 14.90 0.58 -22.60
C ILE A 218 14.08 1.04 -23.80
N HIS A 219 14.12 0.27 -24.89
CA HIS A 219 13.39 0.59 -26.11
C HIS A 219 11.88 0.51 -25.91
N ASP A 220 11.37 -0.61 -25.36
CA ASP A 220 9.95 -0.80 -25.09
C ASP A 220 9.69 -1.71 -23.88
N PRO A 221 9.65 -1.15 -22.66
CA PRO A 221 9.45 -1.95 -21.45
C PRO A 221 8.08 -2.64 -21.42
N HIS A 222 7.06 -2.06 -22.09
CA HIS A 222 5.70 -2.61 -22.10
C HIS A 222 5.56 -3.84 -22.99
N SER A 223 6.43 -4.01 -24.00
CA SER A 223 6.47 -5.22 -24.82
C SER A 223 6.91 -6.46 -24.02
N ILE A 224 7.73 -6.25 -22.97
CA ILE A 224 8.23 -7.31 -22.09
C ILE A 224 7.34 -7.47 -20.87
N ARG A 225 6.90 -6.35 -20.28
CA ARG A 225 6.04 -6.31 -19.11
C ARG A 225 4.94 -5.27 -19.31
N PRO A 226 3.72 -5.68 -19.70
CA PRO A 226 2.64 -4.76 -20.07
C PRO A 226 2.30 -3.69 -19.02
N HIS A 227 2.43 -4.02 -17.73
CA HIS A 227 2.15 -3.11 -16.61
C HIS A 227 3.44 -2.51 -16.00
N SER A 228 4.50 -2.32 -16.80
CA SER A 228 5.71 -1.63 -16.37
C SER A 228 5.42 -0.16 -16.04
N LEU A 229 5.96 0.34 -14.92
CA LEU A 229 5.94 1.77 -14.59
C LEU A 229 7.01 2.55 -15.35
N MET A 230 7.98 1.87 -15.96
CA MET A 230 8.98 2.52 -16.81
C MET A 230 8.32 2.98 -18.11
N PRO A 231 8.33 4.27 -18.44
CA PRO A 231 7.74 4.77 -19.66
C PRO A 231 8.57 4.38 -20.90
N LYS A 232 7.93 4.26 -22.07
CA LYS A 232 8.61 4.21 -23.35
C LYS A 232 9.10 5.62 -23.71
N ALA A 233 10.31 5.95 -23.26
CA ALA A 233 10.86 7.30 -23.38
C ALA A 233 11.46 7.56 -24.79
N LEU A 234 11.98 6.53 -25.45
CA LEU A 234 12.62 6.66 -26.75
C LEU A 234 11.58 6.47 -27.86
N THR A 235 11.50 7.46 -28.76
CA THR A 235 10.57 7.47 -29.89
C THR A 235 11.31 7.89 -31.17
N GLY A 236 10.74 7.54 -32.34
CA GLY A 236 11.31 7.88 -33.65
C GLY A 236 12.18 6.78 -34.25
N ALA A 237 12.71 7.04 -35.44
CA ALA A 237 13.40 6.04 -36.29
C ALA A 237 14.68 5.46 -35.66
N ASN A 238 15.37 6.24 -34.82
CA ASN A 238 16.64 5.84 -34.20
C ASN A 238 16.48 5.29 -32.77
N SER A 239 15.26 5.13 -32.27
CA SER A 239 14.99 4.74 -30.88
C SER A 239 15.62 3.41 -30.48
N ALA A 240 15.67 2.44 -31.38
CA ALA A 240 16.30 1.14 -31.13
C ALA A 240 17.83 1.26 -30.98
N GLN A 241 18.48 2.08 -31.82
CA GLN A 241 19.91 2.34 -31.72
C GLN A 241 20.23 3.10 -30.41
N GLN A 242 19.48 4.13 -30.10
CA GLN A 242 19.63 4.88 -28.85
C GLN A 242 19.48 3.99 -27.61
N ALA A 243 18.57 3.04 -27.63
CA ALA A 243 18.40 2.07 -26.55
C ALA A 243 19.62 1.13 -26.45
N ALA A 244 20.20 0.70 -27.58
CA ALA A 244 21.39 -0.12 -27.60
C ALA A 244 22.61 0.65 -27.06
N ASP A 245 22.76 1.91 -27.42
CA ASP A 245 23.84 2.79 -26.95
C ASP A 245 23.75 3.03 -25.43
N LEU A 246 22.54 3.30 -24.93
CA LEU A 246 22.28 3.41 -23.48
C LEU A 246 22.59 2.09 -22.75
N ALA A 247 22.22 0.95 -23.31
CA ALA A 247 22.54 -0.35 -22.71
C ALA A 247 24.02 -0.62 -22.68
N ALA A 248 24.76 -0.25 -23.75
CA ALA A 248 26.21 -0.35 -23.82
C ALA A 248 26.89 0.53 -22.76
N MET A 249 26.44 1.77 -22.62
CA MET A 249 26.93 2.69 -21.58
C MET A 249 26.68 2.13 -20.18
N LEU A 250 25.48 1.64 -19.90
CA LEU A 250 25.10 1.11 -18.58
C LEU A 250 25.81 -0.18 -18.19
N THR A 251 26.34 -0.91 -19.16
CA THR A 251 27.09 -2.17 -18.96
C THR A 251 28.60 -2.01 -19.17
N GLN A 252 29.06 -0.82 -19.53
CA GLN A 252 30.46 -0.55 -19.79
C GLN A 252 31.37 -0.89 -18.57
N GLY A 253 32.47 -1.64 -18.83
CA GLY A 253 33.40 -2.03 -17.78
C GLY A 253 32.92 -3.08 -16.79
N ALA A 254 31.66 -3.52 -16.93
CA ALA A 254 31.12 -4.56 -16.05
C ALA A 254 31.70 -5.94 -16.39
N THR A 255 32.14 -6.66 -15.37
CA THR A 255 32.56 -8.07 -15.50
C THR A 255 31.57 -8.97 -14.78
N PRO A 256 30.69 -9.68 -15.50
CA PRO A 256 29.80 -10.66 -14.88
C PRO A 256 30.60 -11.72 -14.12
N LYS A 257 30.09 -12.15 -12.98
CA LYS A 257 30.68 -13.27 -12.24
C LYS A 257 30.65 -14.52 -13.11
N ALA A 258 31.80 -15.14 -13.33
CA ALA A 258 31.90 -16.37 -14.09
C ALA A 258 31.13 -17.52 -13.40
N GLY A 259 30.50 -18.35 -14.18
CA GLY A 259 29.78 -19.54 -13.70
C GLY A 259 28.61 -19.92 -14.60
N ALA A 260 28.22 -21.16 -14.48
CA ALA A 260 27.07 -21.72 -15.20
C ALA A 260 26.14 -22.40 -14.18
N VAL A 261 24.87 -22.41 -14.44
CA VAL A 261 23.86 -23.16 -13.72
C VAL A 261 23.61 -24.45 -14.49
N ASP A 262 23.71 -25.61 -13.82
CA ASP A 262 23.38 -26.89 -14.45
C ASP A 262 21.86 -26.98 -14.66
N LEU A 263 21.44 -26.85 -15.92
CA LEU A 263 20.01 -26.88 -16.28
C LEU A 263 19.35 -28.27 -16.04
N LYS A 264 20.12 -29.32 -15.76
CA LYS A 264 19.56 -30.63 -15.36
C LYS A 264 18.86 -30.57 -14.00
N LEU A 265 19.13 -29.54 -13.20
CA LEU A 265 18.46 -29.28 -11.91
C LEU A 265 17.06 -28.63 -12.06
N ALA A 266 16.61 -28.34 -13.28
CA ALA A 266 15.33 -27.70 -13.53
C ALA A 266 14.11 -28.44 -12.95
N PRO A 267 14.01 -29.77 -12.93
CA PRO A 267 12.89 -30.47 -12.32
C PRO A 267 12.75 -30.14 -10.82
N GLN A 268 13.86 -30.21 -10.05
CA GLN A 268 13.87 -29.88 -8.62
C GLN A 268 13.50 -28.41 -8.39
N GLY A 269 14.01 -27.50 -9.22
CA GLY A 269 13.64 -26.09 -9.18
C GLY A 269 12.16 -25.84 -9.47
N GLY A 270 11.54 -26.64 -10.34
CA GLY A 270 10.11 -26.59 -10.62
C GLY A 270 9.26 -27.00 -9.41
N GLU A 271 9.67 -28.01 -8.67
CA GLU A 271 9.04 -28.41 -7.41
C GLU A 271 9.17 -27.31 -6.35
N LEU A 272 10.35 -26.72 -6.18
CA LEU A 272 10.57 -25.59 -5.27
C LEU A 272 9.72 -24.37 -5.66
N PHE A 273 9.63 -24.04 -6.95
CA PHE A 273 8.80 -22.94 -7.45
C PHE A 273 7.33 -23.09 -7.05
N ALA A 274 6.81 -24.33 -7.11
CA ALA A 274 5.45 -24.64 -6.71
C ALA A 274 5.27 -24.61 -5.18
N ASN A 275 6.16 -25.30 -4.45
CA ASN A 275 6.06 -25.49 -3.01
C ASN A 275 6.27 -24.20 -2.22
N LEU A 276 7.15 -23.32 -2.67
CA LEU A 276 7.37 -22.00 -2.07
C LEU A 276 6.30 -20.98 -2.45
N GLY A 277 5.36 -21.35 -3.31
CA GLY A 277 4.24 -20.47 -3.70
C GLY A 277 4.63 -19.30 -4.60
N CYS A 278 5.75 -19.39 -5.34
CA CYS A 278 6.21 -18.36 -6.26
C CYS A 278 5.13 -17.99 -7.31
N ILE A 279 4.29 -18.98 -7.66
CA ILE A 279 3.16 -18.82 -8.60
C ILE A 279 2.10 -17.82 -8.12
N ALA A 280 2.05 -17.49 -6.83
CA ALA A 280 1.10 -16.49 -6.32
C ALA A 280 1.35 -15.08 -6.89
N CYS A 281 2.62 -14.74 -7.17
CA CYS A 281 3.03 -13.43 -7.68
C CYS A 281 3.64 -13.49 -9.09
N HIS A 282 4.12 -14.66 -9.52
CA HIS A 282 4.82 -14.86 -10.79
C HIS A 282 4.07 -15.81 -11.71
N GLN A 283 4.10 -15.52 -13.01
CA GLN A 283 3.72 -16.51 -14.02
C GLN A 283 4.81 -17.58 -14.09
N ARG A 284 4.44 -18.78 -14.52
CA ARG A 284 5.46 -19.79 -14.88
C ARG A 284 6.29 -19.27 -16.07
N PRO A 285 7.57 -19.63 -16.17
CA PRO A 285 8.43 -19.18 -17.28
C PRO A 285 7.90 -19.57 -18.67
N ASP A 286 7.25 -20.72 -18.78
CA ASP A 286 6.66 -21.29 -19.99
C ASP A 286 5.22 -20.85 -20.26
N PHE A 287 4.65 -19.98 -19.39
CA PHE A 287 3.26 -19.51 -19.54
C PHE A 287 3.07 -18.66 -20.79
N GLU A 288 2.02 -18.98 -21.55
CA GLU A 288 1.58 -18.24 -22.74
C GLU A 288 0.16 -17.73 -22.56
N GLY A 289 -0.08 -16.52 -23.02
CA GLY A 289 -1.39 -15.91 -22.99
C GLY A 289 -1.55 -14.76 -22.01
N LYS A 290 -2.81 -14.35 -21.78
CA LYS A 290 -3.17 -13.28 -20.85
C LYS A 290 -3.35 -13.87 -19.45
N ASP A 291 -2.61 -13.33 -18.49
CA ASP A 291 -2.77 -13.73 -17.10
C ASP A 291 -3.95 -12.99 -16.45
N ALA A 292 -4.87 -13.74 -15.86
CA ALA A 292 -6.06 -13.18 -15.20
C ALA A 292 -5.75 -12.43 -13.88
N HIS A 293 -4.55 -12.62 -13.35
CA HIS A 293 -4.14 -12.07 -12.05
C HIS A 293 -3.02 -11.04 -12.15
N ASP A 294 -2.65 -10.60 -13.35
CA ASP A 294 -1.56 -9.64 -13.61
C ASP A 294 -0.23 -10.00 -12.93
N ARG A 295 0.07 -11.30 -12.82
CA ARG A 295 1.31 -11.78 -12.22
C ARG A 295 2.51 -11.41 -13.08
N VAL A 296 3.65 -11.27 -12.42
CA VAL A 296 4.90 -10.87 -13.07
C VAL A 296 5.36 -11.94 -14.08
N PRO A 297 5.52 -11.59 -15.36
CA PRO A 297 5.97 -12.53 -16.38
C PRO A 297 7.44 -12.95 -16.15
N MET A 298 7.72 -14.23 -16.35
CA MET A 298 9.04 -14.85 -16.13
C MET A 298 9.65 -15.42 -17.41
N GLY A 299 8.97 -15.28 -18.55
CA GLY A 299 9.38 -15.94 -19.80
C GLY A 299 10.70 -15.44 -20.40
N HIS A 300 11.24 -14.32 -19.94
CA HIS A 300 12.42 -13.67 -20.52
C HIS A 300 13.69 -13.74 -19.64
N LEU A 301 13.71 -14.57 -18.63
CA LEU A 301 14.79 -14.55 -17.62
C LEU A 301 16.14 -15.02 -18.17
N ALA A 302 16.17 -15.98 -19.10
CA ALA A 302 17.41 -16.42 -19.74
C ALA A 302 18.05 -15.31 -20.59
N ASP A 303 17.25 -14.44 -21.19
CA ASP A 303 17.76 -13.27 -21.92
C ASP A 303 18.20 -12.16 -21.00
N LYS A 304 17.57 -12.05 -19.84
CA LYS A 304 17.79 -10.96 -18.88
C LYS A 304 19.04 -11.16 -18.04
N TRP A 305 19.16 -12.31 -17.39
CA TRP A 305 20.11 -12.52 -16.34
C TRP A 305 21.40 -13.22 -16.77
N HIS A 306 22.51 -12.84 -16.15
CA HIS A 306 23.66 -13.74 -16.05
C HIS A 306 23.32 -14.83 -15.02
N PRO A 307 23.62 -16.12 -15.31
CA PRO A 307 23.11 -17.23 -14.48
C PRO A 307 23.47 -17.13 -12.99
N THR A 308 24.73 -16.83 -12.66
CA THR A 308 25.20 -16.65 -11.28
C THR A 308 24.55 -15.49 -10.56
N ALA A 309 24.30 -14.38 -11.26
CA ALA A 309 23.64 -13.22 -10.70
C ALA A 309 22.15 -13.50 -10.40
N LEU A 310 21.49 -14.38 -11.15
CA LEU A 310 20.15 -14.84 -10.82
C LEU A 310 20.14 -15.66 -9.53
N VAL A 311 21.12 -16.57 -9.31
CA VAL A 311 21.26 -17.32 -8.06
C VAL A 311 21.41 -16.37 -6.88
N GLU A 312 22.35 -15.42 -6.96
CA GLU A 312 22.59 -14.42 -5.91
C GLU A 312 21.33 -13.57 -5.61
N TYR A 313 20.59 -13.20 -6.65
CA TYR A 313 19.32 -12.46 -6.48
C TYR A 313 18.25 -13.30 -5.77
N LEU A 314 18.13 -14.58 -6.09
CA LEU A 314 17.17 -15.48 -5.46
C LEU A 314 17.48 -15.69 -3.97
N GLN A 315 18.78 -15.73 -3.61
CA GLN A 315 19.21 -15.86 -2.22
C GLN A 315 18.86 -14.60 -1.39
N ASP A 316 19.13 -13.41 -1.91
CA ASP A 316 18.86 -12.15 -1.21
C ASP A 316 18.38 -11.04 -2.18
N PRO A 317 17.07 -11.00 -2.48
CA PRO A 317 16.50 -9.99 -3.36
C PRO A 317 16.70 -8.55 -2.86
N ALA A 318 16.65 -8.34 -1.54
CA ALA A 318 16.75 -7.01 -0.93
C ALA A 318 18.16 -6.43 -1.01
N LYS A 319 19.20 -7.24 -1.04
CA LYS A 319 20.59 -6.81 -1.27
C LYS A 319 20.73 -6.11 -2.62
N HIS A 320 20.01 -6.60 -3.64
CA HIS A 320 20.04 -6.02 -4.98
C HIS A 320 19.05 -4.87 -5.17
N TYR A 321 17.91 -4.96 -4.54
CA TYR A 321 16.83 -3.99 -4.62
C TYR A 321 16.19 -3.80 -3.23
N PRO A 322 16.68 -2.85 -2.43
CA PRO A 322 16.20 -2.64 -1.05
C PRO A 322 14.68 -2.40 -0.93
N ALA A 323 14.05 -1.89 -2.00
CA ALA A 323 12.61 -1.66 -2.06
C ALA A 323 11.81 -2.81 -2.73
N THR A 324 12.45 -3.99 -2.94
CA THR A 324 11.75 -5.11 -3.57
C THR A 324 10.57 -5.60 -2.72
N ARG A 325 9.48 -5.98 -3.39
CA ARG A 325 8.36 -6.68 -2.74
C ARG A 325 8.53 -8.20 -2.71
N MET A 326 9.57 -8.72 -3.38
CA MET A 326 9.86 -10.14 -3.36
C MET A 326 10.33 -10.54 -1.95
N PRO A 327 9.67 -11.50 -1.30
CA PRO A 327 10.08 -11.94 0.03
C PRO A 327 11.47 -12.57 0.02
N HIS A 328 12.17 -12.45 1.15
CA HIS A 328 13.40 -13.20 1.37
C HIS A 328 13.05 -14.61 1.85
N PHE A 329 13.16 -15.59 0.96
CA PHE A 329 12.81 -17.00 1.22
C PHE A 329 13.88 -17.75 2.02
N ARG A 330 15.03 -17.12 2.28
CA ARG A 330 16.18 -17.74 2.98
C ARG A 330 16.65 -19.02 2.30
N LEU A 331 16.72 -18.98 0.98
CA LEU A 331 17.15 -20.11 0.17
C LEU A 331 18.63 -20.40 0.40
N GLU A 332 18.94 -21.69 0.58
CA GLU A 332 20.32 -22.15 0.52
C GLU A 332 20.84 -22.06 -0.93
N GLU A 333 22.15 -22.10 -1.11
CA GLU A 333 22.79 -21.94 -2.44
C GLU A 333 22.30 -23.01 -3.43
N GLU A 334 22.11 -24.25 -2.96
CA GLU A 334 21.60 -25.33 -3.78
C GLU A 334 20.16 -25.07 -4.25
N GLU A 335 19.27 -24.67 -3.35
CA GLU A 335 17.87 -24.35 -3.65
C GLU A 335 17.75 -23.19 -4.64
N ALA A 336 18.54 -22.11 -4.42
CA ALA A 336 18.60 -20.98 -5.33
C ALA A 336 19.12 -21.37 -6.72
N THR A 337 20.10 -22.28 -6.77
CA THR A 337 20.64 -22.82 -8.03
C THR A 337 19.61 -23.69 -8.76
N GLN A 338 18.87 -24.56 -8.06
CA GLN A 338 17.79 -25.35 -8.63
C GLN A 338 16.69 -24.49 -9.20
N LEU A 339 16.25 -23.46 -8.44
CA LEU A 339 15.28 -22.47 -8.93
C LEU A 339 15.78 -21.71 -10.17
N ALA A 340 17.04 -21.25 -10.14
CA ALA A 340 17.64 -20.59 -11.29
C ALA A 340 17.67 -21.50 -12.51
N ALA A 341 18.01 -22.80 -12.33
CA ALA A 341 17.98 -23.82 -13.39
C ALA A 341 16.58 -23.93 -14.03
N TYR A 342 15.54 -24.04 -13.20
CA TYR A 342 14.16 -24.10 -13.67
C TYR A 342 13.76 -22.85 -14.46
N LEU A 343 14.05 -21.68 -13.91
CA LEU A 343 13.70 -20.40 -14.52
C LEU A 343 14.43 -20.17 -15.86
N LEU A 344 15.70 -20.51 -15.93
CA LEU A 344 16.51 -20.36 -17.15
C LEU A 344 16.15 -21.39 -18.23
N ALA A 345 15.96 -22.67 -17.84
CA ALA A 345 15.66 -23.74 -18.77
C ALA A 345 14.29 -23.57 -19.46
N ASN A 346 13.31 -22.98 -18.76
CA ASN A 346 11.95 -22.79 -19.27
C ASN A 346 11.70 -21.38 -19.79
N SER A 347 12.69 -20.51 -19.81
CA SER A 347 12.60 -19.18 -20.39
C SER A 347 12.62 -19.22 -21.91
N ARG A 348 11.91 -18.29 -22.51
CA ARG A 348 11.88 -18.10 -23.98
C ARG A 348 12.89 -17.03 -24.38
N MET A 349 13.54 -17.25 -25.51
CA MET A 349 14.40 -16.24 -26.10
C MET A 349 13.56 -15.14 -26.76
N ILE A 350 13.85 -13.88 -26.46
CA ILE A 350 13.27 -12.75 -27.18
C ILE A 350 13.80 -12.76 -28.62
N LYS A 351 12.91 -12.83 -29.59
CA LYS A 351 13.29 -12.71 -30.99
C LYS A 351 13.67 -11.27 -31.30
N ARG A 352 14.95 -11.02 -31.55
CA ARG A 352 15.47 -9.68 -31.85
C ARG A 352 16.41 -9.71 -33.04
N GLN A 353 16.49 -8.57 -33.73
CA GLN A 353 17.61 -8.31 -34.63
C GLN A 353 18.74 -7.66 -33.82
N PRO A 354 19.96 -8.22 -33.85
CA PRO A 354 21.07 -7.63 -33.08
C PRO A 354 21.36 -6.21 -33.58
N ILE A 355 21.39 -5.26 -32.65
CA ILE A 355 21.87 -3.90 -32.87
C ILE A 355 23.05 -3.70 -31.93
N ALA A 356 24.22 -3.39 -32.50
CA ALA A 356 25.41 -3.05 -31.71
C ALA A 356 25.22 -1.67 -31.11
N GLY A 357 25.42 -1.55 -29.79
CA GLY A 357 25.42 -0.28 -29.09
C GLY A 357 26.80 0.33 -29.08
N ASP A 358 26.87 1.65 -29.11
CA ASP A 358 28.07 2.46 -28.87
C ASP A 358 27.99 3.09 -27.48
N ALA A 359 29.08 2.97 -26.71
CA ALA A 359 29.17 3.50 -25.34
C ALA A 359 29.91 4.84 -25.28
N ALA A 360 30.34 5.42 -26.43
CA ALA A 360 31.10 6.65 -26.51
C ALA A 360 30.29 7.92 -26.19
#